data_5e2ea15c5cb5625fec99a24fd1dd2f30
#
_entry.id   5e2ea15c5cb5625fec99a24fd1dd2f30
#
_cell.length_a   1.000
_cell.length_b   1.000
_cell.length_c   1.000
_cell.angle_alpha   90.00
_cell.angle_beta   90.00
_cell.angle_gamma   90.00
#
_symmetry.space_group_name_H-M   'P 1'
#
loop_
_entity.id
_entity.type
_entity.pdbx_description
1 polymer ?
#
loop_
_entity_poly.entity_id
_entity_poly.type
_entity_poly.pdbx_seq_one_letter_code
_entity_poly.pdbx_strand_id
1 'polypeptide(L)'
;MAMQLIDVSDWRRDDEHGIFPIGARDKKMLWSPEQGIDGVKPNWPYLFKLSREAYPDQFWMETIAYIVGCAMAVEIPKAIPAVRVNEAGTTEYGALLEWFYDKEYQHFVHASDVFHVLNKEFDDESGRHHNVEDLRVICRALSIHGMLHTDWNSWLCDMLLLDSLIGNSDRHQENWGFVFTIHKDGDGKPLRDLEGNVVTTGKLSPYFDNGTSLGHERYPDKVAAWDCKALDNYIQKGNHHLRCTRTDTKVRLGHLQSIQELTHESAMLPLINKRLVFNIEDLCGRIRALTSIEAGEGALSSARAEWVIRLLRRRHTRLKLITNMRTINHIVEPLRLWLTWQPAGGGSRYVVGYIDRKEGDQYTFTYNFGTTDFNSAIEKGFKGHPAFQFKPQVHTNNVLEPFLRRLPPRKRKDFAEYLAQHLLPADFPGSDFALLGYTGAKSPADGFSLINDSSVFERSCELLLEVAGTRYQEGLDLSLVQVGDPVEFVAEPDNQHDKDAVAVMHATGRLGYVNKVHCKVVKASTKAKKLNAFVAKKNGTQARPLVYLLVECQ
;
A
#
# COMPACT_ATOMS: atom_id res chain seq x y z
N MET A 1 18.66 -9.44 12.87
CA MET A 1 18.89 -9.33 14.33
C MET A 1 17.56 -9.07 15.01
N ALA A 2 17.33 -9.67 16.17
CA ALA A 2 16.20 -9.33 17.02
C ALA A 2 16.42 -7.93 17.62
N MET A 3 15.39 -7.09 17.61
CA MET A 3 15.41 -5.78 18.25
C MET A 3 15.37 -5.99 19.77
N GLN A 4 16.18 -5.23 20.53
CA GLN A 4 16.19 -5.29 22.00
C GLN A 4 16.13 -3.89 22.60
N LEU A 5 15.67 -3.78 23.84
CA LEU A 5 15.69 -2.53 24.58
C LEU A 5 17.13 -2.22 25.03
N ILE A 6 17.61 -1.03 24.72
CA ILE A 6 18.96 -0.59 25.11
C ILE A 6 18.85 0.31 26.33
N ASP A 7 19.57 -0.04 27.42
CA ASP A 7 19.73 0.85 28.56
C ASP A 7 20.83 1.87 28.26
N VAL A 8 20.46 3.15 28.31
CA VAL A 8 21.35 4.29 28.04
C VAL A 8 21.57 5.17 29.28
N SER A 9 21.25 4.65 30.48
CA SER A 9 21.36 5.40 31.75
C SER A 9 22.77 5.92 31.99
N ASP A 10 23.79 5.10 31.69
CA ASP A 10 25.20 5.42 31.92
C ASP A 10 25.88 6.04 30.67
N TRP A 11 25.11 6.31 29.59
CA TRP A 11 25.72 6.91 28.41
C TRP A 11 26.08 8.37 28.64
N ARG A 12 27.30 8.75 28.18
CA ARG A 12 27.80 10.12 28.30
C ARG A 12 26.86 11.07 27.51
N ARG A 13 26.41 12.11 28.19
CA ARG A 13 25.68 13.20 27.56
C ARG A 13 26.61 14.07 26.74
N ASP A 14 26.14 14.58 25.61
CA ASP A 14 26.88 15.57 24.83
C ASP A 14 26.92 16.92 25.56
N ASP A 15 28.10 17.50 25.74
CA ASP A 15 28.28 18.72 26.53
C ASP A 15 27.75 19.97 25.81
N GLU A 16 27.78 19.96 24.46
CA GLU A 16 27.37 21.10 23.64
C GLU A 16 25.88 21.03 23.27
N HIS A 17 25.39 19.83 23.00
CA HIS A 17 24.04 19.58 22.47
C HIS A 17 23.19 18.71 23.42
N GLY A 18 23.50 18.73 24.69
CA GLY A 18 22.76 17.93 25.70
C GLY A 18 21.29 18.28 25.85
N ILE A 19 20.88 19.46 25.37
CA ILE A 19 19.47 19.87 25.20
C ILE A 19 19.33 20.44 23.80
N PHE A 20 18.39 19.84 23.02
CA PHE A 20 18.08 20.34 21.68
C PHE A 20 17.05 21.47 21.75
N PRO A 21 17.37 22.66 21.23
CA PRO A 21 16.46 23.82 21.31
C PRO A 21 15.27 23.74 20.34
N ILE A 22 15.33 22.86 19.32
CA ILE A 22 14.34 22.79 18.24
C ILE A 22 13.47 21.54 18.37
N GLY A 23 12.15 21.68 18.21
CA GLY A 23 11.15 20.62 18.15
C GLY A 23 10.39 20.40 19.46
N ALA A 24 9.19 19.85 19.35
CA ALA A 24 8.18 19.78 20.41
C ALA A 24 8.33 18.59 21.38
N ARG A 25 9.32 17.71 21.19
CA ARG A 25 9.61 16.55 22.05
C ARG A 25 10.94 16.71 22.75
N ASP A 26 11.02 16.25 24.00
CA ASP A 26 12.29 16.22 24.73
C ASP A 26 13.27 15.28 24.05
N LYS A 27 14.48 15.77 23.83
CA LYS A 27 15.56 15.07 23.14
C LYS A 27 16.87 15.30 23.87
N LYS A 28 17.68 14.26 23.93
CA LYS A 28 19.02 14.30 24.53
C LYS A 28 20.03 13.68 23.58
N MET A 29 21.14 14.38 23.32
CA MET A 29 22.25 13.80 22.58
C MET A 29 23.13 13.00 23.56
N LEU A 30 23.32 11.74 23.24
CA LEU A 30 24.10 10.78 24.03
C LEU A 30 25.22 10.18 23.16
N TRP A 31 26.32 9.88 23.76
CA TRP A 31 27.42 9.15 23.12
C TRP A 31 27.43 7.70 23.57
N SER A 32 27.43 6.80 22.59
CA SER A 32 27.55 5.37 22.87
C SER A 32 28.90 5.01 23.45
N PRO A 33 28.99 3.96 24.28
CA PRO A 33 30.26 3.48 24.83
C PRO A 33 31.26 3.08 23.74
N GLU A 34 32.57 3.15 24.07
CA GLU A 34 33.62 2.60 23.22
C GLU A 34 33.52 1.07 23.10
N GLN A 35 33.07 0.41 24.17
CA GLN A 35 32.78 -1.02 24.16
C GLN A 35 31.53 -1.29 23.35
N GLY A 36 31.65 -2.17 22.35
CA GLY A 36 30.55 -2.46 21.43
C GLY A 36 29.32 -3.04 22.15
N ILE A 37 28.17 -2.45 21.88
CA ILE A 37 26.85 -2.99 22.19
C ILE A 37 26.28 -3.54 20.89
N ASP A 38 25.68 -4.74 20.91
CA ASP A 38 25.13 -5.33 19.69
C ASP A 38 24.10 -4.40 19.03
N GLY A 39 24.34 -4.12 17.78
CA GLY A 39 23.49 -3.23 17.00
C GLY A 39 23.70 -1.74 17.24
N VAL A 40 24.66 -1.31 18.04
CA VAL A 40 25.02 0.10 18.31
C VAL A 40 26.42 0.38 17.77
N LYS A 41 26.59 1.47 17.05
CA LYS A 41 27.89 1.94 16.58
C LYS A 41 28.68 2.48 17.78
N PRO A 42 29.91 2.01 18.09
CA PRO A 42 30.68 2.43 19.25
C PRO A 42 31.19 3.86 19.08
N ASN A 43 31.32 4.57 20.21
CA ASN A 43 31.81 5.95 20.28
C ASN A 43 31.15 6.87 19.23
N TRP A 44 29.83 6.79 19.15
CA TRP A 44 29.03 7.50 18.15
C TRP A 44 27.86 8.25 18.79
N PRO A 45 27.48 9.43 18.28
CA PRO A 45 26.38 10.20 18.85
C PRO A 45 25.03 9.56 18.46
N TYR A 46 24.11 9.56 19.40
CA TYR A 46 22.73 9.11 19.27
C TYR A 46 21.78 10.14 19.86
N LEU A 47 20.65 10.34 19.21
CA LEU A 47 19.56 11.17 19.73
C LEU A 47 18.57 10.29 20.49
N PHE A 48 18.51 10.43 21.81
CA PHE A 48 17.48 9.82 22.64
C PHE A 48 16.25 10.73 22.66
N LYS A 49 15.14 10.26 22.09
CA LYS A 49 13.94 11.04 21.82
C LYS A 49 12.74 10.45 22.55
N LEU A 50 12.16 11.24 23.45
CA LEU A 50 11.01 10.85 24.25
C LEU A 50 9.70 10.98 23.46
N SER A 51 8.65 10.34 23.95
CA SER A 51 7.28 10.56 23.49
C SER A 51 6.69 11.83 24.09
N ARG A 52 5.64 12.35 23.44
CA ARG A 52 4.78 13.35 24.10
C ARG A 52 3.93 12.65 25.16
N GLU A 53 3.63 13.34 26.27
CA GLU A 53 2.80 12.82 27.34
C GLU A 53 1.44 12.30 26.84
N ALA A 54 0.81 13.02 25.90
CA ALA A 54 -0.45 12.61 25.29
C ALA A 54 -0.35 11.34 24.42
N TYR A 55 0.84 10.94 24.00
CA TYR A 55 1.08 9.80 23.10
C TYR A 55 2.28 8.98 23.60
N PRO A 56 2.18 8.27 24.72
CA PRO A 56 3.30 7.65 25.42
C PRO A 56 4.06 6.60 24.61
N ASP A 57 3.40 5.97 23.64
CA ASP A 57 3.98 4.99 22.73
C ASP A 57 4.49 5.57 21.39
N GLN A 58 4.55 6.92 21.26
CA GLN A 58 4.99 7.59 20.03
C GLN A 58 6.43 7.22 19.63
N PHE A 59 7.32 6.96 20.58
CA PHE A 59 8.71 6.59 20.28
C PHE A 59 8.81 5.27 19.49
N TRP A 60 7.88 4.33 19.70
CA TRP A 60 7.81 3.10 18.92
C TRP A 60 7.59 3.36 17.43
N MET A 61 6.96 4.48 17.06
CA MET A 61 6.73 4.83 15.66
C MET A 61 8.04 5.10 14.92
N GLU A 62 9.05 5.67 15.60
CA GLU A 62 10.41 5.80 15.04
C GLU A 62 11.01 4.42 14.74
N THR A 63 10.94 3.49 15.72
CA THR A 63 11.46 2.12 15.58
C THR A 63 10.73 1.35 14.47
N ILE A 64 9.40 1.43 14.42
CA ILE A 64 8.61 0.74 13.40
C ILE A 64 8.86 1.36 12.01
N ALA A 65 8.94 2.69 11.90
CA ALA A 65 9.27 3.36 10.65
C ALA A 65 10.66 2.93 10.12
N TYR A 66 11.64 2.78 11.01
CA TYR A 66 12.94 2.21 10.65
C TYR A 66 12.82 0.79 10.08
N ILE A 67 12.02 -0.09 10.72
CA ILE A 67 11.79 -1.46 10.23
C ILE A 67 11.12 -1.44 8.84
N VAL A 68 10.17 -0.53 8.62
CA VAL A 68 9.51 -0.33 7.31
C VAL A 68 10.51 0.16 6.27
N GLY A 69 11.32 1.17 6.59
CA GLY A 69 12.34 1.70 5.67
C GLY A 69 13.37 0.65 5.27
N CYS A 70 13.80 -0.19 6.21
CA CYS A 70 14.67 -1.35 5.91
C CYS A 70 13.99 -2.35 4.95
N ALA A 71 12.70 -2.63 5.14
CA ALA A 71 11.95 -3.52 4.24
C ALA A 71 11.83 -2.95 2.82
N MET A 72 11.67 -1.64 2.70
CA MET A 72 11.65 -0.90 1.43
C MET A 72 13.04 -0.71 0.81
N ALA A 73 14.11 -1.01 1.55
CA ALA A 73 15.51 -0.69 1.19
C ALA A 73 15.73 0.81 0.88
N VAL A 74 15.17 1.69 1.72
CA VAL A 74 15.40 3.15 1.68
C VAL A 74 16.34 3.59 2.79
N GLU A 75 17.03 4.71 2.59
CA GLU A 75 18.00 5.23 3.56
C GLU A 75 17.27 5.93 4.73
N ILE A 76 17.24 5.29 5.88
CA ILE A 76 16.57 5.77 7.09
C ILE A 76 17.50 5.57 8.30
N PRO A 77 17.64 6.56 9.21
CA PRO A 77 18.45 6.39 10.40
C PRO A 77 17.98 5.25 11.26
N LYS A 78 18.92 4.50 11.83
CA LYS A 78 18.58 3.41 12.75
C LYS A 78 17.86 3.97 13.97
N ALA A 79 16.75 3.33 14.35
CA ALA A 79 15.96 3.67 15.51
C ALA A 79 15.73 2.42 16.38
N ILE A 80 16.19 2.46 17.62
CA ILE A 80 16.16 1.35 18.57
C ILE A 80 15.37 1.80 19.79
N PRO A 81 14.50 0.96 20.38
CA PRO A 81 13.87 1.29 21.65
C PRO A 81 14.91 1.34 22.77
N ALA A 82 14.82 2.35 23.62
CA ALA A 82 15.78 2.54 24.70
C ALA A 82 15.09 2.98 25.99
N VAL A 83 15.76 2.72 27.11
CA VAL A 83 15.37 3.12 28.46
C VAL A 83 16.51 3.90 29.11
N ARG A 84 16.16 4.86 29.93
CA ARG A 84 17.08 5.67 30.72
C ARG A 84 16.50 5.94 32.09
N VAL A 85 17.30 5.77 33.15
CA VAL A 85 17.00 6.33 34.46
C VAL A 85 17.66 7.71 34.53
N ASN A 86 16.87 8.76 34.71
CA ASN A 86 17.38 10.12 34.81
C ASN A 86 17.94 10.43 36.21
N GLU A 87 18.57 11.59 36.37
CA GLU A 87 19.19 12.03 37.63
C GLU A 87 18.19 12.11 38.82
N ALA A 88 16.89 12.24 38.55
CA ALA A 88 15.86 12.26 39.57
C ALA A 88 15.35 10.84 39.92
N GLY A 89 15.95 9.79 39.33
CA GLY A 89 15.53 8.39 39.51
C GLY A 89 14.29 7.99 38.74
N THR A 90 13.82 8.82 37.80
CA THR A 90 12.65 8.51 36.95
C THR A 90 13.07 7.72 35.72
N THR A 91 12.35 6.64 35.43
CA THR A 91 12.56 5.86 34.22
C THR A 91 11.91 6.54 33.01
N GLU A 92 12.72 6.81 32.00
CA GLU A 92 12.30 7.42 30.72
C GLU A 92 12.43 6.38 29.61
N TYR A 93 11.38 6.20 28.79
CA TYR A 93 11.41 5.35 27.59
C TYR A 93 11.39 6.19 26.34
N GLY A 94 12.18 5.81 25.33
CA GLY A 94 12.31 6.58 24.11
C GLY A 94 12.88 5.79 22.93
N ALA A 95 13.00 6.46 21.79
CA ALA A 95 13.74 5.96 20.65
C ALA A 95 15.17 6.50 20.67
N LEU A 96 16.13 5.61 20.51
CA LEU A 96 17.54 5.91 20.30
C LEU A 96 17.82 5.96 18.80
N LEU A 97 18.02 7.15 18.27
CA LEU A 97 18.19 7.41 16.85
C LEU A 97 19.68 7.60 16.54
N GLU A 98 20.24 6.77 15.67
CA GLU A 98 21.62 6.90 15.24
C GLU A 98 21.81 8.22 14.49
N TRP A 99 22.83 9.02 14.90
CA TRP A 99 23.15 10.25 14.20
C TRP A 99 23.69 9.95 12.81
N PHE A 100 23.15 10.57 11.78
CA PHE A 100 23.35 10.14 10.39
C PHE A 100 24.50 10.84 9.66
N TYR A 101 25.26 11.72 10.31
CA TYR A 101 26.44 12.33 9.73
C TYR A 101 27.56 12.50 10.75
N ASP A 102 28.80 12.60 10.27
CA ASP A 102 29.99 12.80 11.09
C ASP A 102 30.32 14.30 11.19
N LYS A 103 30.15 14.88 12.39
CA LYS A 103 30.39 16.32 12.63
C LYS A 103 31.83 16.77 12.35
N GLU A 104 32.80 15.86 12.34
CA GLU A 104 34.21 16.19 12.08
C GLU A 104 34.44 16.50 10.59
N TYR A 105 33.66 15.87 9.69
CA TYR A 105 33.89 15.97 8.25
C TYR A 105 32.66 16.49 7.49
N GLN A 106 31.51 16.55 8.13
CA GLN A 106 30.25 16.82 7.48
C GLN A 106 29.48 17.92 8.19
N HIS A 107 28.73 18.69 7.38
CA HIS A 107 27.78 19.69 7.86
C HIS A 107 26.39 19.33 7.34
N PHE A 108 25.39 19.52 8.18
CA PHE A 108 24.00 19.38 7.79
C PHE A 108 23.37 20.76 7.62
N VAL A 109 22.68 20.96 6.49
CA VAL A 109 21.94 22.17 6.18
C VAL A 109 20.47 21.77 6.02
N HIS A 110 19.59 22.35 6.81
CA HIS A 110 18.16 22.11 6.71
C HIS A 110 17.62 22.59 5.36
N ALA A 111 16.61 21.92 4.83
CA ALA A 111 15.96 22.38 3.61
C ALA A 111 15.34 23.77 3.77
N SER A 112 14.84 24.14 4.96
CA SER A 112 14.36 25.49 5.28
C SER A 112 15.36 26.57 4.91
N ASP A 113 16.65 26.39 5.26
CA ASP A 113 17.70 27.37 4.96
C ASP A 113 17.84 27.61 3.45
N VAL A 114 17.73 26.54 2.66
CA VAL A 114 17.83 26.62 1.19
C VAL A 114 16.56 27.20 0.58
N PHE A 115 15.38 26.88 1.14
CA PHE A 115 14.13 27.50 0.71
C PHE A 115 14.12 29.02 0.94
N HIS A 116 14.69 29.51 2.04
CA HIS A 116 14.86 30.94 2.30
C HIS A 116 15.74 31.65 1.28
N VAL A 117 16.75 30.96 0.74
CA VAL A 117 17.57 31.50 -0.35
C VAL A 117 16.74 31.67 -1.62
N LEU A 118 15.86 30.72 -1.92
CA LEU A 118 15.01 30.75 -3.11
C LEU A 118 13.83 31.73 -2.96
N ASN A 119 13.24 31.80 -1.77
CA ASN A 119 12.06 32.61 -1.46
C ASN A 119 12.25 33.31 -0.10
N LYS A 120 12.53 34.62 -0.14
CA LYS A 120 12.73 35.42 1.09
C LYS A 120 11.49 35.54 1.98
N GLU A 121 10.30 35.27 1.41
CA GLU A 121 9.01 35.26 2.13
C GLU A 121 8.63 33.85 2.59
N PHE A 122 9.57 32.91 2.58
CA PHE A 122 9.33 31.56 3.06
C PHE A 122 8.92 31.60 4.53
N ASP A 123 7.82 30.93 4.85
CA ASP A 123 7.23 30.91 6.18
C ASP A 123 7.45 29.53 6.81
N ASP A 124 8.39 29.46 7.73
CA ASP A 124 8.77 28.21 8.42
C ASP A 124 7.64 27.68 9.30
N GLU A 125 6.84 28.57 9.93
CA GLU A 125 5.82 28.17 10.88
C GLU A 125 4.66 27.44 10.18
N SER A 126 4.13 28.00 9.10
CA SER A 126 3.03 27.37 8.35
C SER A 126 3.52 26.38 7.29
N GLY A 127 4.79 26.52 6.83
CA GLY A 127 5.36 25.75 5.73
C GLY A 127 4.54 25.84 4.43
N ARG A 128 3.74 26.89 4.24
CA ARG A 128 2.83 27.04 3.08
C ARG A 128 3.55 27.13 1.74
N HIS A 129 4.82 27.50 1.73
CA HIS A 129 5.66 27.56 0.54
C HIS A 129 6.53 26.31 0.34
N HIS A 130 6.43 25.30 1.22
CA HIS A 130 7.11 24.03 1.06
C HIS A 130 6.41 23.19 -0.02
N ASN A 131 6.98 23.12 -1.22
CA ASN A 131 6.36 22.49 -2.38
C ASN A 131 7.35 21.68 -3.23
N VAL A 132 6.82 20.74 -4.03
CA VAL A 132 7.60 19.83 -4.88
C VAL A 132 8.32 20.57 -6.01
N GLU A 133 7.71 21.63 -6.58
CA GLU A 133 8.33 22.38 -7.69
C GLU A 133 9.62 23.06 -7.23
N ASP A 134 9.61 23.75 -6.09
CA ASP A 134 10.79 24.41 -5.54
C ASP A 134 11.85 23.41 -5.09
N LEU A 135 11.45 22.28 -4.48
CA LEU A 135 12.36 21.20 -4.16
C LEU A 135 13.09 20.70 -5.41
N ARG A 136 12.36 20.46 -6.50
CA ARG A 136 12.96 20.04 -7.79
C ARG A 136 13.91 21.09 -8.35
N VAL A 137 13.58 22.37 -8.25
CA VAL A 137 14.44 23.48 -8.70
C VAL A 137 15.72 23.53 -7.91
N ILE A 138 15.64 23.48 -6.58
CA ILE A 138 16.79 23.49 -5.66
C ILE A 138 17.73 22.31 -5.96
N CYS A 139 17.21 21.09 -5.98
CA CYS A 139 18.02 19.89 -6.21
C CYS A 139 18.67 19.91 -7.60
N ARG A 140 17.94 20.35 -8.63
CA ARG A 140 18.48 20.48 -9.99
C ARG A 140 19.60 21.52 -10.04
N ALA A 141 19.41 22.67 -9.42
CA ALA A 141 20.44 23.72 -9.39
C ALA A 141 21.71 23.22 -8.70
N LEU A 142 21.60 22.62 -7.50
CA LEU A 142 22.73 22.06 -6.79
C LEU A 142 23.45 20.95 -7.57
N SER A 143 22.70 20.12 -8.30
CA SER A 143 23.28 19.06 -9.16
C SER A 143 24.03 19.63 -10.36
N ILE A 144 23.49 20.63 -11.05
CA ILE A 144 24.13 21.28 -12.21
C ILE A 144 25.44 21.95 -11.78
N HIS A 145 25.48 22.54 -10.58
CA HIS A 145 26.71 23.16 -10.03
C HIS A 145 27.66 22.16 -9.40
N GLY A 146 27.42 20.84 -9.51
CA GLY A 146 28.28 19.80 -8.94
C GLY A 146 28.29 19.75 -7.41
N MET A 147 27.36 20.43 -6.76
CA MET A 147 27.25 20.47 -5.29
C MET A 147 26.44 19.30 -4.73
N LEU A 148 25.55 18.69 -5.50
CA LEU A 148 24.70 17.57 -5.10
C LEU A 148 24.97 16.35 -5.98
N HIS A 149 25.38 15.24 -5.35
CA HIS A 149 25.73 13.99 -6.05
C HIS A 149 24.68 12.90 -5.89
N THR A 150 23.65 13.12 -5.07
CA THR A 150 22.52 12.18 -4.93
C THR A 150 21.63 12.22 -6.17
N ASP A 151 21.15 11.06 -6.61
CA ASP A 151 19.99 11.00 -7.52
C ASP A 151 18.75 11.50 -6.75
N TRP A 152 18.53 12.80 -6.81
CA TRP A 152 17.49 13.48 -6.05
C TRP A 152 16.07 13.10 -6.55
N ASN A 153 15.90 12.66 -7.80
CA ASN A 153 14.60 12.16 -8.28
C ASN A 153 14.24 10.86 -7.57
N SER A 154 15.18 9.92 -7.49
CA SER A 154 14.99 8.68 -6.73
C SER A 154 14.79 8.96 -5.24
N TRP A 155 15.53 9.90 -4.67
CA TRP A 155 15.37 10.31 -3.27
C TRP A 155 13.97 10.89 -3.01
N LEU A 156 13.48 11.79 -3.87
CA LEU A 156 12.14 12.38 -3.75
C LEU A 156 11.04 11.30 -3.86
N CYS A 157 11.20 10.38 -4.81
CA CYS A 157 10.29 9.26 -4.99
C CYS A 157 10.24 8.37 -3.74
N ASP A 158 11.40 8.01 -3.20
CA ASP A 158 11.52 7.19 -1.99
C ASP A 158 10.91 7.89 -0.77
N MET A 159 11.11 9.22 -0.62
CA MET A 159 10.51 10.04 0.44
C MET A 159 8.99 10.01 0.38
N LEU A 160 8.42 10.32 -0.79
CA LEU A 160 6.97 10.35 -0.97
C LEU A 160 6.36 8.96 -0.77
N LEU A 161 7.05 7.91 -1.21
CA LEU A 161 6.57 6.54 -1.07
C LEU A 161 6.63 6.05 0.38
N LEU A 162 7.74 6.30 1.09
CA LEU A 162 7.88 5.96 2.51
C LEU A 162 6.82 6.69 3.34
N ASP A 163 6.69 8.01 3.18
CA ASP A 163 5.74 8.82 3.92
C ASP A 163 4.29 8.40 3.60
N SER A 164 4.00 8.00 2.35
CA SER A 164 2.69 7.44 1.98
C SER A 164 2.40 6.11 2.64
N LEU A 165 3.41 5.24 2.78
CA LEU A 165 3.25 3.92 3.40
C LEU A 165 3.10 4.02 4.92
N ILE A 166 3.95 4.80 5.60
CA ILE A 166 3.86 4.99 7.06
C ILE A 166 2.83 6.05 7.48
N GLY A 167 2.30 6.84 6.53
CA GLY A 167 1.34 7.91 6.80
C GLY A 167 1.95 9.09 7.53
N ASN A 168 3.19 9.45 7.21
CA ASN A 168 3.87 10.60 7.80
C ASN A 168 3.35 11.90 7.16
N SER A 169 2.76 12.77 7.97
CA SER A 169 2.25 14.08 7.54
C SER A 169 3.13 15.25 7.99
N ASP A 170 4.26 14.95 8.61
CA ASP A 170 5.11 15.93 9.31
C ASP A 170 6.53 16.02 8.70
N ARG A 171 6.71 15.62 7.44
CA ARG A 171 7.96 15.81 6.69
C ARG A 171 8.09 17.28 6.25
N HIS A 172 8.14 18.20 7.23
CA HIS A 172 8.33 19.62 6.95
C HIS A 172 9.78 19.92 6.56
N GLN A 173 10.07 21.15 6.17
CA GLN A 173 11.36 21.60 5.63
C GLN A 173 12.54 21.47 6.60
N GLU A 174 12.30 21.25 7.87
CA GLU A 174 13.36 20.98 8.87
C GLU A 174 13.59 19.48 9.09
N ASN A 175 12.72 18.59 8.56
CA ASN A 175 12.82 17.14 8.71
C ASN A 175 13.50 16.47 7.51
N TRP A 176 14.18 17.24 6.68
CA TRP A 176 15.09 16.80 5.63
C TRP A 176 16.06 17.93 5.28
N GLY A 177 17.12 17.61 4.52
CA GLY A 177 18.11 18.61 4.12
C GLY A 177 19.28 17.98 3.39
N PHE A 178 20.40 18.67 3.45
CA PHE A 178 21.62 18.35 2.72
C PHE A 178 22.77 18.08 3.68
N VAL A 179 23.52 17.02 3.45
CA VAL A 179 24.76 16.70 4.17
C VAL A 179 25.92 16.99 3.23
N PHE A 180 26.71 18.00 3.55
CA PHE A 180 27.91 18.38 2.80
C PHE A 180 29.14 17.79 3.47
N THR A 181 29.93 17.02 2.72
CA THR A 181 31.20 16.45 3.15
C THR A 181 32.35 17.37 2.71
N ILE A 182 33.16 17.81 3.64
CA ILE A 182 34.38 18.57 3.38
C ILE A 182 35.50 17.58 3.07
N HIS A 183 36.09 17.68 1.89
CA HIS A 183 37.25 16.88 1.55
C HIS A 183 38.51 17.49 2.16
N LYS A 184 39.37 16.65 2.73
CA LYS A 184 40.66 17.05 3.36
C LYS A 184 41.81 16.49 2.54
N ASP A 185 42.94 17.21 2.56
CA ASP A 185 44.23 16.77 2.01
C ASP A 185 44.93 15.75 2.92
N GLY A 186 46.12 15.31 2.55
CA GLY A 186 46.93 14.37 3.33
C GLY A 186 47.37 14.88 4.71
N ASP A 187 47.32 16.19 4.93
CA ASP A 187 47.63 16.86 6.19
C ASP A 187 46.39 17.15 7.05
N GLY A 188 45.19 16.70 6.59
CA GLY A 188 43.93 16.93 7.27
C GLY A 188 43.32 18.33 7.09
N LYS A 189 43.89 19.16 6.22
CA LYS A 189 43.35 20.48 5.90
C LYS A 189 42.29 20.42 4.81
N PRO A 190 41.28 21.32 4.81
CA PRO A 190 40.28 21.38 3.76
C PRO A 190 40.94 21.51 2.38
N LEU A 191 40.63 20.56 1.49
CA LEU A 191 41.05 20.57 0.09
C LEU A 191 40.40 21.77 -0.61
N ARG A 192 41.22 22.49 -1.43
CA ARG A 192 40.74 23.63 -2.20
C ARG A 192 40.90 23.39 -3.68
N ASP A 193 39.95 23.89 -4.46
CA ASP A 193 40.00 23.90 -5.93
C ASP A 193 40.99 24.96 -6.45
N LEU A 194 41.11 25.07 -7.77
CA LEU A 194 42.00 26.03 -8.43
C LEU A 194 41.61 27.50 -8.17
N GLU A 195 40.38 27.74 -7.76
CA GLU A 195 39.84 29.07 -7.43
C GLU A 195 39.95 29.39 -5.94
N GLY A 196 40.44 28.44 -5.13
CA GLY A 196 40.63 28.58 -3.69
C GLY A 196 39.41 28.22 -2.84
N ASN A 197 38.31 27.74 -3.44
CA ASN A 197 37.12 27.32 -2.72
C ASN A 197 37.34 25.96 -2.06
N VAL A 198 36.69 25.73 -0.93
CA VAL A 198 36.72 24.42 -0.25
C VAL A 198 35.95 23.40 -1.08
N VAL A 199 36.58 22.27 -1.40
CA VAL A 199 35.95 21.18 -2.15
C VAL A 199 34.99 20.45 -1.21
N THR A 200 33.72 20.49 -1.57
CA THR A 200 32.64 19.82 -0.83
C THR A 200 31.81 18.95 -1.77
N THR A 201 31.29 17.85 -1.25
CA THR A 201 30.29 17.02 -1.94
C THR A 201 29.04 16.92 -1.10
N GLY A 202 27.90 17.22 -1.69
CA GLY A 202 26.59 17.18 -1.04
C GLY A 202 25.84 15.90 -1.34
N LYS A 203 25.12 15.39 -0.35
CA LYS A 203 24.08 14.36 -0.51
C LYS A 203 22.81 14.79 0.21
N LEU A 204 21.65 14.29 -0.21
CA LEU A 204 20.42 14.43 0.53
C LEU A 204 20.47 13.60 1.82
N SER A 205 19.83 14.09 2.87
CA SER A 205 19.76 13.38 4.15
C SER A 205 18.95 12.08 4.03
N PRO A 206 19.18 11.11 4.91
CA PRO A 206 18.24 10.03 5.11
C PRO A 206 16.89 10.56 5.64
N TYR A 207 15.84 9.73 5.62
CA TYR A 207 14.48 10.12 6.06
C TYR A 207 14.37 10.01 7.57
N PHE A 208 14.69 11.09 8.29
CA PHE A 208 14.64 11.14 9.74
C PHE A 208 13.34 11.77 10.27
N ASP A 209 13.14 11.73 11.59
CA ASP A 209 11.96 12.22 12.31
C ASP A 209 10.63 11.63 11.82
N ASN A 210 10.47 10.32 12.05
CA ASN A 210 9.30 9.56 11.60
C ASN A 210 8.28 9.28 12.71
N GLY A 211 8.46 9.84 13.92
CA GLY A 211 7.60 9.56 15.07
C GLY A 211 6.18 10.12 14.98
N THR A 212 5.90 11.02 14.02
CA THR A 212 4.57 11.53 13.72
C THR A 212 3.91 10.76 12.57
N SER A 213 4.09 9.45 12.56
CA SER A 213 3.55 8.54 11.54
C SER A 213 2.76 7.39 12.16
N LEU A 214 2.31 6.44 11.34
CA LEU A 214 1.68 5.18 11.75
C LEU A 214 0.42 5.35 12.64
N GLY A 215 -0.21 6.52 12.58
CA GLY A 215 -1.40 6.83 13.34
C GLY A 215 -1.15 6.91 14.84
N HIS A 216 0.02 7.41 15.25
CA HIS A 216 0.42 7.59 16.66
C HIS A 216 -0.61 8.38 17.47
N GLU A 217 -1.30 9.37 16.84
CA GLU A 217 -2.29 10.23 17.45
C GLU A 217 -3.64 9.53 17.71
N ARG A 218 -3.79 8.29 17.28
CA ARG A 218 -4.98 7.48 17.49
C ARG A 218 -4.80 6.52 18.66
N TYR A 219 -5.73 6.57 19.61
CA TYR A 219 -5.75 5.64 20.73
C TYR A 219 -6.25 4.26 20.26
N PRO A 220 -5.52 3.17 20.53
CA PRO A 220 -5.89 1.83 20.04
C PRO A 220 -7.32 1.43 20.36
N ASP A 221 -7.79 1.71 21.56
CA ASP A 221 -9.15 1.37 22.00
C ASP A 221 -10.24 2.07 21.17
N LYS A 222 -9.99 3.31 20.77
CA LYS A 222 -10.94 4.09 19.95
C LYS A 222 -10.98 3.62 18.50
N VAL A 223 -9.85 3.15 17.97
CA VAL A 223 -9.76 2.69 16.56
C VAL A 223 -10.01 1.18 16.41
N ALA A 224 -10.05 0.42 17.50
CA ALA A 224 -10.36 -1.01 17.48
C ALA A 224 -11.73 -1.29 16.83
N ALA A 225 -12.71 -0.42 17.06
CA ALA A 225 -14.06 -0.53 16.50
C ALA A 225 -14.18 -0.01 15.04
N TRP A 226 -13.13 0.58 14.47
CA TRP A 226 -13.19 1.09 13.11
C TRP A 226 -13.40 -0.06 12.12
N ASP A 227 -14.40 0.10 11.26
CA ASP A 227 -14.57 -0.73 10.08
C ASP A 227 -13.60 -0.32 8.96
N CYS A 228 -13.70 -1.00 7.83
CA CYS A 228 -12.86 -0.71 6.67
C CYS A 228 -13.08 0.70 6.13
N LYS A 229 -14.33 1.21 6.18
CA LYS A 229 -14.68 2.56 5.70
C LYS A 229 -14.00 3.64 6.53
N ALA A 230 -14.07 3.53 7.85
CA ALA A 230 -13.42 4.48 8.76
C ALA A 230 -11.90 4.50 8.55
N LEU A 231 -11.29 3.32 8.39
CA LEU A 231 -9.87 3.16 8.09
C LEU A 231 -9.50 3.77 6.73
N ASP A 232 -10.28 3.50 5.69
CA ASP A 232 -10.04 4.05 4.35
C ASP A 232 -10.19 5.56 4.32
N ASN A 233 -11.20 6.10 4.98
CA ASN A 233 -11.39 7.55 5.11
C ASN A 233 -10.21 8.23 5.83
N TYR A 234 -9.65 7.56 6.84
CA TYR A 234 -8.46 8.02 7.53
C TYR A 234 -7.24 8.04 6.59
N ILE A 235 -7.01 6.94 5.86
CA ILE A 235 -5.91 6.83 4.90
C ILE A 235 -6.07 7.85 3.76
N GLN A 236 -7.28 8.03 3.23
CA GLN A 236 -7.57 8.95 2.12
C GLN A 236 -7.30 10.41 2.48
N LYS A 237 -7.52 10.79 3.74
CA LYS A 237 -7.25 12.14 4.26
C LYS A 237 -5.77 12.39 4.56
N GLY A 238 -4.93 11.35 4.49
CA GLY A 238 -3.50 11.46 4.72
C GLY A 238 -2.83 12.29 3.63
N ASN A 239 -2.00 13.23 4.03
CA ASN A 239 -1.26 14.09 3.10
C ASN A 239 0.14 14.38 3.61
N HIS A 240 1.02 14.70 2.68
CA HIS A 240 2.36 15.19 2.95
C HIS A 240 2.32 16.60 3.55
N HIS A 241 3.40 17.02 4.17
CA HIS A 241 3.57 18.43 4.51
C HIS A 241 3.75 19.30 3.26
N LEU A 242 4.26 18.75 2.18
CA LEU A 242 4.48 19.37 0.87
C LEU A 242 3.18 19.74 0.15
N ARG A 243 3.24 20.82 -0.65
CA ARG A 243 2.24 21.14 -1.70
C ARG A 243 2.77 20.66 -3.06
N CYS A 244 1.87 20.54 -4.03
CA CYS A 244 2.26 20.14 -5.37
C CYS A 244 3.04 21.25 -6.08
N THR A 245 2.49 22.47 -6.11
CA THR A 245 3.00 23.63 -6.86
C THR A 245 3.27 24.84 -5.97
N ARG A 246 4.02 25.81 -6.49
CA ARG A 246 4.28 27.11 -5.84
C ARG A 246 3.03 27.93 -5.59
N THR A 247 2.04 27.82 -6.47
CA THR A 247 0.79 28.58 -6.42
C THR A 247 -0.23 27.99 -5.46
N ASP A 248 -0.10 26.70 -5.14
CA ASP A 248 -1.00 26.02 -4.22
C ASP A 248 -0.47 26.10 -2.78
N THR A 249 -0.82 27.18 -2.10
CA THR A 249 -0.39 27.40 -0.71
C THR A 249 -1.33 26.82 0.34
N LYS A 250 -2.52 26.32 -0.06
CA LYS A 250 -3.57 25.86 0.86
C LYS A 250 -3.70 24.34 0.92
N VAL A 251 -3.62 23.66 -0.22
CA VAL A 251 -3.87 22.23 -0.32
C VAL A 251 -2.56 21.46 -0.25
N ARG A 252 -2.43 20.57 0.73
CA ARG A 252 -1.28 19.66 0.84
C ARG A 252 -1.44 18.50 -0.15
N LEU A 253 -0.32 18.02 -0.67
CA LEU A 253 -0.27 16.88 -1.58
C LEU A 253 -0.72 15.60 -0.85
N GLY A 254 -1.76 14.93 -1.35
CA GLY A 254 -2.26 13.67 -0.78
C GLY A 254 -1.25 12.53 -0.91
N HIS A 255 -1.13 11.67 0.10
CA HIS A 255 -0.20 10.52 0.09
C HIS A 255 -0.42 9.61 -1.12
N LEU A 256 -1.66 9.19 -1.37
CA LEU A 256 -1.96 8.30 -2.50
C LEU A 256 -1.91 9.04 -3.84
N GLN A 257 -2.32 10.32 -3.85
CA GLN A 257 -2.25 11.18 -5.03
C GLN A 257 -0.80 11.33 -5.51
N SER A 258 0.16 11.59 -4.62
CA SER A 258 1.56 11.76 -4.97
C SER A 258 2.13 10.54 -5.70
N ILE A 259 1.79 9.34 -5.23
CA ILE A 259 2.25 8.09 -5.84
C ILE A 259 1.57 7.89 -7.20
N GLN A 260 0.27 8.21 -7.30
CA GLN A 260 -0.44 8.14 -8.58
C GLN A 260 0.19 9.08 -9.62
N GLU A 261 0.52 10.31 -9.26
CA GLU A 261 1.21 11.26 -10.13
C GLU A 261 2.59 10.75 -10.56
N LEU A 262 3.38 10.19 -9.62
CA LEU A 262 4.69 9.60 -9.93
C LEU A 262 4.61 8.39 -10.90
N THR A 263 3.51 7.63 -10.92
CA THR A 263 3.37 6.51 -11.87
C THR A 263 3.29 6.97 -13.33
N HIS A 264 2.98 8.23 -13.59
CA HIS A 264 3.01 8.82 -14.93
C HIS A 264 4.43 9.16 -15.40
N GLU A 265 5.40 9.23 -14.51
CA GLU A 265 6.81 9.42 -14.80
C GLU A 265 7.46 8.05 -15.08
N SER A 266 7.80 7.76 -16.32
CA SER A 266 8.28 6.43 -16.76
C SER A 266 9.51 5.91 -15.99
N ALA A 267 10.35 6.80 -15.49
CA ALA A 267 11.52 6.45 -14.66
C ALA A 267 11.17 6.09 -13.22
N MET A 268 10.03 6.56 -12.69
CA MET A 268 9.66 6.38 -11.28
C MET A 268 8.95 5.06 -11.02
N LEU A 269 8.11 4.60 -11.94
CA LEU A 269 7.34 3.36 -11.75
C LEU A 269 8.22 2.12 -11.44
N PRO A 270 9.34 1.85 -12.13
CA PRO A 270 10.24 0.74 -11.79
C PRO A 270 10.84 0.87 -10.39
N LEU A 271 11.17 2.10 -9.95
CA LEU A 271 11.70 2.35 -8.62
C LEU A 271 10.64 2.09 -7.55
N ILE A 272 9.44 2.63 -7.69
CA ILE A 272 8.31 2.40 -6.78
C ILE A 272 8.05 0.90 -6.66
N ASN A 273 8.02 0.19 -7.79
CA ASN A 273 7.81 -1.24 -7.83
C ASN A 273 8.88 -1.99 -7.05
N LYS A 274 10.16 -1.64 -7.24
CA LYS A 274 11.27 -2.21 -6.49
C LYS A 274 11.12 -2.01 -4.98
N ARG A 275 10.63 -0.86 -4.53
CA ARG A 275 10.44 -0.52 -3.12
C ARG A 275 9.26 -1.23 -2.46
N LEU A 276 8.23 -1.61 -3.24
CA LEU A 276 7.02 -2.25 -2.73
C LEU A 276 7.03 -3.79 -2.81
N VAL A 277 8.14 -4.41 -3.26
CA VAL A 277 8.20 -5.86 -3.48
C VAL A 277 8.35 -6.69 -2.20
N PHE A 278 8.65 -6.08 -1.05
CA PHE A 278 8.82 -6.78 0.22
C PHE A 278 7.56 -7.54 0.66
N ASN A 279 7.77 -8.59 1.49
CA ASN A 279 6.67 -9.36 2.07
C ASN A 279 6.04 -8.59 3.25
N ILE A 280 4.80 -8.19 3.10
CA ILE A 280 4.07 -7.43 4.14
C ILE A 280 3.83 -8.27 5.40
N GLU A 281 3.66 -9.60 5.27
CA GLU A 281 3.43 -10.46 6.43
C GLU A 281 4.69 -10.67 7.26
N ASP A 282 5.86 -10.76 6.63
CA ASP A 282 7.14 -10.78 7.34
C ASP A 282 7.35 -9.47 8.10
N LEU A 283 7.01 -8.33 7.49
CA LEU A 283 7.04 -7.03 8.15
C LEU A 283 6.10 -7.00 9.36
N CYS A 284 4.87 -7.48 9.23
CA CYS A 284 3.90 -7.56 10.32
C CYS A 284 4.39 -8.49 11.43
N GLY A 285 5.03 -9.61 11.10
CA GLY A 285 5.65 -10.51 12.07
C GLY A 285 6.75 -9.83 12.89
N ARG A 286 7.61 -9.04 12.23
CA ARG A 286 8.65 -8.24 12.89
C ARG A 286 8.07 -7.17 13.83
N ILE A 287 6.96 -6.53 13.45
CA ILE A 287 6.28 -5.53 14.29
C ILE A 287 5.65 -6.22 15.52
N ARG A 288 4.99 -7.39 15.35
CA ARG A 288 4.47 -8.15 16.48
C ARG A 288 5.56 -8.57 17.45
N ALA A 289 6.72 -8.97 16.95
CA ALA A 289 7.84 -9.35 17.80
C ALA A 289 8.30 -8.23 18.76
N LEU A 290 8.05 -6.95 18.42
CA LEU A 290 8.36 -5.83 19.33
C LEU A 290 7.54 -5.86 20.61
N THR A 291 6.35 -6.46 20.62
CA THR A 291 5.50 -6.55 21.81
C THR A 291 6.06 -7.49 22.89
N SER A 292 7.03 -8.32 22.55
CA SER A 292 7.73 -9.21 23.50
C SER A 292 8.96 -8.54 24.15
N ILE A 293 9.28 -7.30 23.78
CA ILE A 293 10.38 -6.56 24.42
C ILE A 293 9.89 -6.08 25.78
N GLU A 294 10.60 -6.53 26.83
CA GLU A 294 10.30 -6.13 28.20
C GLU A 294 10.74 -4.66 28.42
N ALA A 295 9.78 -3.76 28.35
CA ALA A 295 10.00 -2.31 28.50
C ALA A 295 9.10 -1.71 29.60
N GLY A 296 8.63 -2.50 30.56
CA GLY A 296 7.80 -2.00 31.67
C GLY A 296 6.63 -1.14 31.16
N GLU A 297 6.51 0.08 31.70
CA GLU A 297 5.46 1.03 31.29
C GLU A 297 5.64 1.56 29.86
N GLY A 298 6.84 1.44 29.28
CA GLY A 298 7.13 1.80 27.89
C GLY A 298 6.89 0.68 26.89
N ALA A 299 6.33 -0.47 27.29
CA ALA A 299 6.10 -1.61 26.41
C ALA A 299 5.12 -1.30 25.27
N LEU A 300 5.43 -1.80 24.07
CA LEU A 300 4.51 -1.71 22.94
C LEU A 300 3.31 -2.64 23.18
N SER A 301 2.13 -2.08 23.33
CA SER A 301 0.93 -2.90 23.51
C SER A 301 0.57 -3.66 22.23
N SER A 302 0.03 -4.89 22.40
CA SER A 302 -0.48 -5.67 21.26
C SER A 302 -1.56 -4.92 20.47
N ALA A 303 -2.41 -4.14 21.16
CA ALA A 303 -3.43 -3.33 20.51
C ALA A 303 -2.82 -2.24 19.61
N ARG A 304 -1.75 -1.58 20.05
CA ARG A 304 -1.02 -0.61 19.25
C ARG A 304 -0.34 -1.27 18.06
N ALA A 305 0.33 -2.40 18.26
CA ALA A 305 0.97 -3.15 17.18
C ALA A 305 -0.04 -3.57 16.09
N GLU A 306 -1.20 -4.12 16.47
CA GLU A 306 -2.23 -4.52 15.52
C GLU A 306 -2.87 -3.32 14.80
N TRP A 307 -3.04 -2.17 15.46
CA TRP A 307 -3.46 -0.94 14.80
C TRP A 307 -2.48 -0.53 13.68
N VAL A 308 -1.20 -0.49 13.99
CA VAL A 308 -0.15 -0.15 13.02
C VAL A 308 -0.12 -1.14 11.86
N ILE A 309 -0.24 -2.44 12.15
CA ILE A 309 -0.28 -3.51 11.14
C ILE A 309 -1.49 -3.33 10.22
N ARG A 310 -2.68 -3.04 10.75
CA ARG A 310 -3.87 -2.76 9.93
C ARG A 310 -3.64 -1.59 8.97
N LEU A 311 -3.04 -0.49 9.46
CA LEU A 311 -2.71 0.67 8.62
C LEU A 311 -1.73 0.30 7.51
N LEU A 312 -0.62 -0.36 7.85
CA LEU A 312 0.42 -0.73 6.89
C LEU A 312 -0.10 -1.67 5.81
N ARG A 313 -0.83 -2.73 6.18
CA ARG A 313 -1.44 -3.65 5.21
C ARG A 313 -2.36 -2.90 4.25
N ARG A 314 -3.24 -2.05 4.77
CA ARG A 314 -4.21 -1.32 3.96
C ARG A 314 -3.52 -0.33 3.01
N ARG A 315 -2.55 0.44 3.50
CA ARG A 315 -1.76 1.37 2.66
C ARG A 315 -0.95 0.62 1.62
N HIS A 316 -0.26 -0.46 1.98
CA HIS A 316 0.52 -1.29 1.06
C HIS A 316 -0.36 -1.89 -0.06
N THR A 317 -1.53 -2.44 0.27
CA THR A 317 -2.49 -2.94 -0.74
C THR A 317 -2.87 -1.83 -1.71
N ARG A 318 -3.24 -0.64 -1.22
CA ARG A 318 -3.64 0.48 -2.06
C ARG A 318 -2.51 0.98 -2.96
N LEU A 319 -1.30 1.11 -2.42
CA LEU A 319 -0.11 1.51 -3.19
C LEU A 319 0.20 0.49 -4.29
N LYS A 320 0.15 -0.81 -4.00
CA LYS A 320 0.35 -1.86 -5.02
C LYS A 320 -0.75 -1.88 -6.09
N LEU A 321 -1.98 -1.52 -5.76
CA LEU A 321 -3.04 -1.36 -6.76
C LEU A 321 -2.76 -0.17 -7.70
N ILE A 322 -2.42 0.99 -7.13
CA ILE A 322 -2.08 2.20 -7.88
C ILE A 322 -0.93 1.93 -8.88
N THR A 323 0.04 1.13 -8.47
CA THR A 323 1.22 0.79 -9.30
C THR A 323 1.05 -0.46 -10.16
N ASN A 324 -0.15 -1.03 -10.21
CA ASN A 324 -0.45 -2.28 -10.92
C ASN A 324 0.40 -3.49 -10.48
N MET A 325 0.92 -3.48 -9.25
CA MET A 325 1.74 -4.57 -8.69
C MET A 325 0.93 -5.61 -7.89
N ARG A 326 -0.34 -5.34 -7.63
CA ARG A 326 -1.15 -6.24 -6.81
C ARG A 326 -1.43 -7.53 -7.55
N THR A 327 -1.06 -8.65 -6.96
CA THR A 327 -1.42 -9.99 -7.40
C THR A 327 -2.32 -10.67 -6.38
N ILE A 328 -3.16 -11.56 -6.84
CA ILE A 328 -3.97 -12.46 -6.01
C ILE A 328 -3.04 -13.53 -5.45
N ASN A 329 -2.89 -13.59 -4.13
CA ASN A 329 -2.01 -14.54 -3.45
C ASN A 329 -2.78 -15.70 -2.80
N HIS A 330 -4.03 -15.46 -2.39
CA HIS A 330 -4.87 -16.46 -1.73
C HIS A 330 -5.84 -17.08 -2.74
N ILE A 331 -5.31 -18.06 -3.48
CA ILE A 331 -6.05 -18.80 -4.51
C ILE A 331 -6.70 -20.03 -3.87
N VAL A 332 -8.02 -20.15 -4.03
CA VAL A 332 -8.81 -21.28 -3.55
C VAL A 332 -9.29 -22.11 -4.74
N GLU A 333 -9.12 -23.43 -4.67
CA GLU A 333 -9.67 -24.37 -5.66
C GLU A 333 -11.20 -24.41 -5.54
N PRO A 334 -11.95 -24.04 -6.59
CA PRO A 334 -13.40 -24.10 -6.58
C PRO A 334 -13.90 -25.55 -6.66
N LEU A 335 -15.04 -25.80 -6.05
CA LEU A 335 -15.76 -27.09 -6.19
C LEU A 335 -16.67 -27.10 -7.43
N ARG A 336 -17.13 -25.93 -7.83
CA ARG A 336 -18.03 -25.71 -8.96
C ARG A 336 -17.65 -24.44 -9.71
N LEU A 337 -17.84 -24.47 -11.03
CA LEU A 337 -17.85 -23.29 -11.88
C LEU A 337 -19.24 -23.11 -12.49
N TRP A 338 -19.82 -21.94 -12.33
CA TRP A 338 -21.07 -21.58 -13.00
C TRP A 338 -20.78 -21.16 -14.44
N LEU A 339 -21.47 -21.80 -15.40
CA LEU A 339 -21.48 -21.36 -16.79
C LEU A 339 -22.54 -20.27 -16.95
N THR A 340 -22.11 -19.12 -17.39
CA THR A 340 -22.98 -17.99 -17.70
C THR A 340 -22.94 -17.69 -19.18
N TRP A 341 -24.04 -17.14 -19.68
CA TRP A 341 -24.17 -16.70 -21.06
C TRP A 341 -24.79 -15.31 -21.16
N GLN A 342 -24.36 -14.54 -22.15
CA GLN A 342 -24.83 -13.20 -22.45
C GLN A 342 -25.15 -13.09 -23.94
N PRO A 343 -26.32 -12.52 -24.35
CA PRO A 343 -26.65 -12.29 -25.73
C PRO A 343 -25.63 -11.43 -26.48
N ALA A 344 -25.48 -11.63 -27.79
CA ALA A 344 -24.54 -10.89 -28.63
C ALA A 344 -24.72 -9.36 -28.58
N GLY A 345 -25.95 -8.88 -28.42
CA GLY A 345 -26.28 -7.45 -28.24
C GLY A 345 -25.90 -6.88 -26.87
N GLY A 346 -25.35 -7.69 -25.95
CA GLY A 346 -25.12 -7.33 -24.55
C GLY A 346 -26.41 -7.56 -23.71
N GLY A 347 -26.51 -6.87 -22.56
CA GLY A 347 -27.63 -7.06 -21.63
C GLY A 347 -27.24 -7.88 -20.42
N SER A 348 -28.21 -8.50 -19.78
CA SER A 348 -28.00 -9.34 -18.60
C SER A 348 -27.23 -10.61 -18.94
N ARG A 349 -26.48 -11.09 -17.97
CA ARG A 349 -25.77 -12.36 -18.01
C ARG A 349 -26.57 -13.40 -17.23
N TYR A 350 -26.86 -14.53 -17.85
CA TYR A 350 -27.72 -15.57 -17.30
C TYR A 350 -26.92 -16.81 -16.91
N VAL A 351 -27.22 -17.42 -15.79
CA VAL A 351 -26.63 -18.70 -15.35
C VAL A 351 -27.34 -19.84 -16.12
N VAL A 352 -26.60 -20.51 -17.01
CA VAL A 352 -27.18 -21.51 -17.93
C VAL A 352 -26.74 -22.95 -17.63
N GLY A 353 -25.74 -23.13 -16.75
CA GLY A 353 -25.26 -24.45 -16.35
C GLY A 353 -24.14 -24.34 -15.33
N TYR A 354 -23.56 -25.48 -14.98
CA TYR A 354 -22.43 -25.56 -14.07
C TYR A 354 -21.57 -26.78 -14.37
N ILE A 355 -20.28 -26.64 -13.97
CA ILE A 355 -19.28 -27.71 -14.02
C ILE A 355 -18.92 -28.04 -12.58
N ASP A 356 -19.15 -29.30 -12.18
CA ASP A 356 -18.71 -29.80 -10.86
C ASP A 356 -17.40 -30.56 -10.99
N ARG A 357 -16.50 -30.29 -10.06
CA ARG A 357 -15.32 -31.11 -9.82
C ARG A 357 -15.67 -32.24 -8.87
N LYS A 358 -15.39 -33.46 -9.27
CA LYS A 358 -15.57 -34.69 -8.49
C LYS A 358 -14.22 -35.22 -8.01
N GLU A 359 -14.23 -36.23 -7.17
CA GLU A 359 -13.02 -36.91 -6.73
C GLU A 359 -12.22 -37.46 -7.93
N GLY A 360 -10.88 -37.43 -7.84
CA GLY A 360 -10.00 -37.92 -8.90
C GLY A 360 -9.95 -37.06 -10.15
N ASP A 361 -10.17 -35.72 -10.01
CA ASP A 361 -10.17 -34.75 -11.11
C ASP A 361 -11.13 -35.11 -12.27
N GLN A 362 -12.25 -35.72 -11.92
CA GLN A 362 -13.35 -35.92 -12.83
C GLN A 362 -14.27 -34.71 -12.84
N TYR A 363 -14.84 -34.39 -14.00
CA TYR A 363 -15.68 -33.22 -14.17
C TYR A 363 -17.01 -33.60 -14.82
N THR A 364 -18.07 -32.98 -14.33
CA THR A 364 -19.40 -33.15 -14.90
C THR A 364 -19.98 -31.79 -15.28
N PHE A 365 -20.65 -31.72 -16.43
CA PHE A 365 -21.42 -30.53 -16.84
C PHE A 365 -22.90 -30.81 -16.84
N THR A 366 -23.66 -29.85 -16.30
CA THR A 366 -25.13 -29.93 -16.26
C THR A 366 -25.72 -28.59 -16.64
N TYR A 367 -26.68 -28.59 -17.54
CA TYR A 367 -27.52 -27.42 -17.83
C TYR A 367 -28.46 -27.11 -16.67
N ASN A 368 -28.73 -25.86 -16.41
CA ASN A 368 -29.56 -25.40 -15.31
C ASN A 368 -31.06 -25.28 -15.70
N PHE A 369 -31.57 -26.31 -16.36
CA PHE A 369 -32.98 -26.34 -16.85
C PHE A 369 -33.98 -25.99 -15.75
N GLY A 370 -35.04 -25.28 -16.11
CA GLY A 370 -36.15 -24.95 -15.23
C GLY A 370 -35.92 -23.78 -14.29
N THR A 371 -34.69 -23.23 -14.23
CA THR A 371 -34.46 -22.02 -13.45
C THR A 371 -34.90 -20.76 -14.20
N THR A 372 -35.20 -19.70 -13.45
CA THR A 372 -35.60 -18.40 -14.03
C THR A 372 -34.56 -17.87 -15.01
N ASP A 373 -33.28 -17.94 -14.62
CA ASP A 373 -32.15 -17.48 -15.47
C ASP A 373 -32.07 -18.27 -16.77
N PHE A 374 -32.22 -19.61 -16.69
CA PHE A 374 -32.14 -20.46 -17.84
C PHE A 374 -33.30 -20.18 -18.81
N ASN A 375 -34.54 -20.05 -18.29
CA ASN A 375 -35.70 -19.74 -19.09
C ASN A 375 -35.56 -18.36 -19.77
N SER A 376 -35.12 -17.35 -19.03
CA SER A 376 -34.84 -16.03 -19.60
C SER A 376 -33.73 -16.06 -20.65
N ALA A 377 -32.71 -16.91 -20.51
CA ALA A 377 -31.67 -17.09 -21.53
C ALA A 377 -32.28 -17.68 -22.82
N ILE A 378 -33.18 -18.69 -22.72
CA ILE A 378 -33.88 -19.25 -23.86
C ILE A 378 -34.69 -18.18 -24.61
N GLU A 379 -35.45 -17.37 -23.89
CA GLU A 379 -36.21 -16.24 -24.46
C GLU A 379 -35.32 -15.24 -25.21
N LYS A 380 -34.05 -15.08 -24.76
CA LYS A 380 -33.05 -14.22 -25.40
C LYS A 380 -32.23 -14.92 -26.47
N GLY A 381 -32.60 -16.16 -26.86
CA GLY A 381 -31.99 -16.89 -27.96
C GLY A 381 -30.86 -17.85 -27.58
N PHE A 382 -30.72 -18.24 -26.32
CA PHE A 382 -29.80 -19.28 -25.91
C PHE A 382 -30.18 -20.64 -26.50
N LYS A 383 -29.22 -21.29 -27.17
CA LYS A 383 -29.42 -22.58 -27.86
C LYS A 383 -28.54 -23.71 -27.32
N GLY A 384 -27.95 -23.52 -26.13
CA GLY A 384 -27.01 -24.46 -25.56
C GLY A 384 -25.55 -24.14 -25.90
N HIS A 385 -24.61 -24.83 -25.23
CA HIS A 385 -23.20 -24.77 -25.53
C HIS A 385 -22.84 -25.77 -26.63
N PRO A 386 -22.11 -25.40 -27.68
CA PRO A 386 -21.86 -26.24 -28.86
C PRO A 386 -21.28 -27.63 -28.57
N ALA A 387 -20.51 -27.76 -27.47
CA ALA A 387 -19.85 -29.02 -27.11
C ALA A 387 -20.76 -30.02 -26.36
N PHE A 388 -21.97 -29.62 -25.94
CA PHE A 388 -22.84 -30.46 -25.12
C PHE A 388 -24.24 -30.55 -25.69
N GLN A 389 -24.81 -31.76 -25.69
CA GLN A 389 -26.18 -31.94 -26.10
C GLN A 389 -27.14 -31.11 -25.23
N PHE A 390 -28.04 -30.40 -25.87
CA PHE A 390 -28.99 -29.53 -25.19
C PHE A 390 -30.20 -30.35 -24.65
N LYS A 391 -29.91 -31.12 -23.58
CA LYS A 391 -30.86 -32.02 -22.92
C LYS A 391 -30.66 -31.99 -21.41
N PRO A 392 -31.68 -32.31 -20.58
CA PRO A 392 -31.58 -32.39 -19.13
C PRO A 392 -30.86 -33.67 -18.69
N GLN A 393 -29.56 -33.73 -18.97
CA GLN A 393 -28.66 -34.84 -18.61
C GLN A 393 -27.35 -34.34 -18.05
N VAL A 394 -26.65 -35.20 -17.34
CA VAL A 394 -25.29 -34.93 -16.86
C VAL A 394 -24.31 -35.39 -17.95
N HIS A 395 -23.45 -34.49 -18.37
CA HIS A 395 -22.37 -34.77 -19.31
C HIS A 395 -21.09 -35.09 -18.51
N THR A 396 -20.40 -36.20 -18.86
CA THR A 396 -19.22 -36.70 -18.16
C THR A 396 -17.99 -36.79 -19.04
N ASN A 397 -18.16 -36.79 -20.37
CA ASN A 397 -17.04 -36.98 -21.30
C ASN A 397 -16.47 -35.64 -21.77
N ASN A 398 -15.17 -35.50 -21.70
CA ASN A 398 -14.40 -34.34 -22.19
C ASN A 398 -14.96 -32.98 -21.74
N VAL A 399 -15.42 -32.89 -20.49
CA VAL A 399 -16.15 -31.72 -19.98
C VAL A 399 -15.30 -30.45 -19.98
N LEU A 400 -14.02 -30.53 -19.58
CA LEU A 400 -13.17 -29.35 -19.49
C LEU A 400 -12.58 -28.91 -20.83
N GLU A 401 -12.33 -29.83 -21.76
CA GLU A 401 -11.59 -29.54 -22.99
C GLU A 401 -12.17 -28.36 -23.80
N PRO A 402 -13.49 -28.20 -23.97
CA PRO A 402 -14.06 -27.05 -24.66
C PRO A 402 -13.77 -25.70 -23.98
N PHE A 403 -13.59 -25.70 -22.65
CA PHE A 403 -13.32 -24.52 -21.85
C PHE A 403 -11.81 -24.22 -21.77
N LEU A 404 -10.95 -25.27 -21.69
CA LEU A 404 -9.50 -25.12 -21.68
C LEU A 404 -8.97 -24.45 -22.96
N ARG A 405 -9.60 -24.72 -24.11
CA ARG A 405 -9.28 -24.05 -25.39
C ARG A 405 -9.49 -22.53 -25.37
N ARG A 406 -10.16 -22.02 -24.36
CA ARG A 406 -10.40 -20.57 -24.17
C ARG A 406 -9.27 -19.90 -23.39
N LEU A 407 -8.37 -20.69 -22.81
CA LEU A 407 -7.15 -20.20 -22.16
C LEU A 407 -5.99 -20.19 -23.16
N PRO A 408 -5.09 -19.21 -23.10
CA PRO A 408 -3.86 -19.29 -23.87
C PRO A 408 -3.00 -20.46 -23.37
N PRO A 409 -2.30 -21.19 -24.24
CA PRO A 409 -1.40 -22.24 -23.83
C PRO A 409 -0.33 -21.75 -22.83
N ARG A 410 -0.08 -22.51 -21.76
CA ARG A 410 0.88 -22.10 -20.71
C ARG A 410 2.29 -21.81 -21.25
N LYS A 411 2.71 -22.43 -22.36
CA LYS A 411 4.00 -22.25 -23.03
C LYS A 411 4.05 -20.99 -23.91
N ARG A 412 2.95 -20.29 -24.12
CA ARG A 412 2.90 -19.08 -24.95
C ARG A 412 3.64 -17.94 -24.24
N LYS A 413 4.45 -17.18 -24.99
CA LYS A 413 5.33 -16.13 -24.43
C LYS A 413 4.58 -15.06 -23.61
N ASP A 414 3.35 -14.76 -23.98
CA ASP A 414 2.48 -13.77 -23.32
C ASP A 414 1.55 -14.38 -22.25
N PHE A 415 1.76 -15.65 -21.86
CA PHE A 415 0.94 -16.26 -20.82
C PHE A 415 1.06 -15.57 -19.47
N ALA A 416 2.26 -15.11 -19.10
CA ALA A 416 2.48 -14.34 -17.88
C ALA A 416 1.73 -12.98 -17.92
N GLU A 417 1.69 -12.33 -19.10
CA GLU A 417 0.92 -11.10 -19.29
C GLU A 417 -0.59 -11.36 -19.17
N TYR A 418 -1.08 -12.47 -19.74
CA TYR A 418 -2.46 -12.90 -19.56
C TYR A 418 -2.84 -13.11 -18.10
N LEU A 419 -1.97 -13.77 -17.30
CA LEU A 419 -2.18 -13.92 -15.86
C LEU A 419 -2.20 -12.55 -15.15
N ALA A 420 -1.26 -11.68 -15.46
CA ALA A 420 -1.18 -10.34 -14.88
C ALA A 420 -2.44 -9.49 -15.17
N GLN A 421 -3.05 -9.63 -16.36
CA GLN A 421 -4.33 -8.99 -16.69
C GLN A 421 -5.47 -9.41 -15.75
N HIS A 422 -5.35 -10.58 -15.12
CA HIS A 422 -6.30 -11.11 -14.13
C HIS A 422 -5.80 -10.97 -12.69
N LEU A 423 -4.74 -10.18 -12.46
CA LEU A 423 -4.03 -10.04 -11.19
C LEU A 423 -3.54 -11.39 -10.63
N LEU A 424 -3.26 -12.36 -11.48
CA LEU A 424 -2.77 -13.68 -11.07
C LEU A 424 -1.24 -13.71 -11.09
N PRO A 425 -0.59 -14.45 -10.17
CA PRO A 425 0.87 -14.58 -10.16
C PRO A 425 1.35 -15.37 -11.39
N ALA A 426 2.56 -15.06 -11.86
CA ALA A 426 3.14 -15.69 -13.05
C ALA A 426 3.31 -17.21 -12.90
N ASP A 427 3.52 -17.68 -11.67
CA ASP A 427 3.60 -19.06 -11.24
C ASP A 427 2.28 -19.58 -10.65
N PHE A 428 1.14 -19.22 -11.24
CA PHE A 428 -0.20 -19.56 -10.76
C PHE A 428 -0.27 -20.98 -10.18
N PRO A 429 -0.52 -21.13 -8.86
CA PRO A 429 -0.40 -22.42 -8.18
C PRO A 429 -1.62 -23.32 -8.30
N GLY A 430 -2.75 -22.76 -8.80
CA GLY A 430 -4.02 -23.48 -8.92
C GLY A 430 -4.09 -24.39 -10.14
N SER A 431 -5.08 -25.30 -10.13
CA SER A 431 -5.40 -26.17 -11.27
C SER A 431 -5.89 -25.37 -12.48
N ASP A 432 -5.96 -26.00 -13.66
CA ASP A 432 -6.57 -25.38 -14.84
C ASP A 432 -8.06 -25.11 -14.63
N PHE A 433 -8.73 -25.90 -13.78
CA PHE A 433 -10.11 -25.66 -13.39
C PHE A 433 -10.25 -24.37 -12.56
N ALA A 434 -9.37 -24.15 -11.59
CA ALA A 434 -9.31 -22.89 -10.86
C ALA A 434 -9.00 -21.72 -11.82
N LEU A 435 -8.03 -21.89 -12.72
CA LEU A 435 -7.66 -20.84 -13.68
C LEU A 435 -8.85 -20.41 -14.56
N LEU A 436 -9.68 -21.36 -15.00
CA LEU A 436 -10.92 -21.05 -15.72
C LEU A 436 -11.86 -20.14 -14.91
N GLY A 437 -12.01 -20.41 -13.62
CA GLY A 437 -12.85 -19.61 -12.73
C GLY A 437 -12.28 -18.23 -12.44
N TYR A 438 -10.98 -18.14 -12.19
CA TYR A 438 -10.30 -16.87 -11.87
C TYR A 438 -10.20 -15.92 -13.07
N THR A 439 -10.09 -16.47 -14.29
CA THR A 439 -10.02 -15.66 -15.52
C THR A 439 -11.39 -15.44 -16.17
N GLY A 440 -12.38 -16.24 -15.78
CA GLY A 440 -13.69 -16.25 -16.39
C GLY A 440 -13.72 -16.92 -17.78
N ALA A 441 -12.57 -17.32 -18.33
CA ALA A 441 -12.43 -17.98 -19.63
C ALA A 441 -13.29 -17.35 -20.75
N LYS A 442 -13.34 -16.01 -20.81
CA LYS A 442 -14.13 -15.26 -21.80
C LYS A 442 -13.51 -15.36 -23.19
N SER A 443 -14.35 -15.52 -24.20
CA SER A 443 -13.94 -15.43 -25.60
C SER A 443 -14.70 -14.30 -26.30
N PRO A 444 -14.03 -13.52 -27.18
CA PRO A 444 -14.72 -12.52 -27.97
C PRO A 444 -15.71 -13.12 -29.00
N ALA A 445 -15.61 -14.42 -29.28
CA ALA A 445 -16.43 -15.10 -30.30
C ALA A 445 -17.83 -15.46 -29.80
N ASP A 446 -18.05 -15.50 -28.50
CA ASP A 446 -19.34 -15.90 -27.90
C ASP A 446 -19.60 -15.20 -26.57
N GLY A 447 -20.78 -15.39 -26.01
CA GLY A 447 -21.19 -14.77 -24.75
C GLY A 447 -20.91 -15.59 -23.49
N PHE A 448 -20.18 -16.72 -23.57
CA PHE A 448 -19.94 -17.56 -22.41
C PHE A 448 -18.85 -17.04 -21.49
N SER A 449 -19.05 -17.29 -20.19
CA SER A 449 -17.98 -17.15 -19.20
C SER A 449 -18.21 -18.09 -18.02
N LEU A 450 -17.12 -18.38 -17.30
CA LEU A 450 -17.13 -19.19 -16.09
C LEU A 450 -16.97 -18.31 -14.86
N ILE A 451 -17.64 -18.64 -13.78
CA ILE A 451 -17.63 -17.90 -12.52
C ILE A 451 -17.45 -18.91 -11.40
N ASN A 452 -16.50 -18.65 -10.48
CA ASN A 452 -16.35 -19.42 -9.26
C ASN A 452 -17.66 -19.45 -8.46
N ASP A 453 -17.97 -20.59 -7.86
CA ASP A 453 -19.12 -20.68 -6.96
C ASP A 453 -18.82 -20.00 -5.60
N SER A 454 -19.82 -19.97 -4.73
CA SER A 454 -19.71 -19.32 -3.42
C SER A 454 -18.78 -20.02 -2.44
N SER A 455 -18.40 -21.27 -2.68
CA SER A 455 -17.52 -22.04 -1.77
C SER A 455 -16.14 -21.42 -1.60
N VAL A 456 -15.67 -20.65 -2.61
CA VAL A 456 -14.38 -19.95 -2.53
C VAL A 456 -14.35 -18.89 -1.39
N PHE A 457 -15.52 -18.34 -1.00
CA PHE A 457 -15.63 -17.37 0.08
C PHE A 457 -15.70 -17.99 1.48
N GLU A 458 -15.77 -19.30 1.59
CA GLU A 458 -15.74 -20.01 2.88
C GLU A 458 -14.33 -20.05 3.49
N ARG A 459 -13.34 -19.68 2.70
CA ARG A 459 -11.92 -19.64 3.09
C ARG A 459 -11.37 -18.23 2.85
N SER A 460 -10.23 -17.94 3.46
CA SER A 460 -9.47 -16.74 3.11
C SER A 460 -9.13 -16.81 1.61
N CYS A 461 -9.63 -15.85 0.84
CA CYS A 461 -9.45 -15.81 -0.61
C CYS A 461 -9.39 -14.39 -1.15
N GLU A 462 -8.86 -14.26 -2.35
CA GLU A 462 -8.83 -13.02 -3.11
C GLU A 462 -9.38 -13.28 -4.52
N LEU A 463 -10.26 -12.41 -5.00
CA LEU A 463 -10.92 -12.57 -6.28
C LEU A 463 -10.95 -11.24 -7.05
N LEU A 464 -10.79 -11.32 -8.37
CA LEU A 464 -11.07 -10.21 -9.26
C LEU A 464 -12.52 -10.33 -9.76
N LEU A 465 -13.40 -9.45 -9.29
CA LEU A 465 -14.81 -9.44 -9.65
C LEU A 465 -15.12 -8.29 -10.61
N GLU A 466 -15.82 -8.60 -11.71
CA GLU A 466 -16.39 -7.58 -12.59
C GLU A 466 -17.69 -7.02 -12.01
N VAL A 467 -17.80 -5.70 -11.95
CA VAL A 467 -19.01 -5.00 -11.53
C VAL A 467 -20.05 -5.11 -12.63
N ALA A 468 -21.22 -5.66 -12.30
CA ALA A 468 -22.33 -5.78 -13.23
C ALA A 468 -23.11 -4.47 -13.35
N GLY A 469 -23.54 -4.12 -14.56
CA GLY A 469 -24.47 -3.03 -14.80
C GLY A 469 -23.90 -1.61 -14.67
N THR A 470 -22.60 -1.42 -14.67
CA THR A 470 -21.94 -0.10 -14.58
C THR A 470 -22.46 0.88 -15.64
N ARG A 471 -22.70 0.44 -16.86
CA ARG A 471 -23.20 1.27 -17.97
C ARG A 471 -24.61 1.84 -17.75
N TYR A 472 -25.36 1.29 -16.80
CA TYR A 472 -26.73 1.70 -16.50
C TYR A 472 -26.82 2.62 -15.28
N GLN A 473 -25.68 3.04 -14.72
CA GLN A 473 -25.64 3.96 -13.58
C GLN A 473 -25.72 5.39 -14.10
N GLU A 474 -26.87 6.02 -13.86
CA GLU A 474 -27.09 7.41 -14.24
C GLU A 474 -26.24 8.35 -13.37
N GLY A 475 -25.62 9.36 -13.99
CA GLY A 475 -24.83 10.37 -13.29
C GLY A 475 -23.46 9.88 -12.78
N LEU A 476 -23.05 8.65 -13.08
CA LEU A 476 -21.74 8.14 -12.67
C LEU A 476 -20.64 8.69 -13.57
N ASP A 477 -19.76 9.51 -12.98
CA ASP A 477 -18.52 9.95 -13.61
C ASP A 477 -17.35 9.03 -13.22
N LEU A 478 -16.98 8.12 -14.12
CA LEU A 478 -15.88 7.20 -13.90
C LEU A 478 -14.48 7.86 -13.92
N SER A 479 -14.36 9.13 -14.32
CA SER A 479 -13.10 9.86 -14.22
C SER A 479 -12.72 10.12 -12.76
N LEU A 480 -13.71 10.23 -11.88
CA LEU A 480 -13.55 10.44 -10.45
C LEU A 480 -13.28 9.15 -9.65
N VAL A 481 -13.41 7.98 -10.29
CA VAL A 481 -13.13 6.67 -9.68
C VAL A 481 -11.71 6.29 -10.00
N GLN A 482 -10.86 6.07 -8.99
CA GLN A 482 -9.46 5.73 -9.18
C GLN A 482 -9.15 4.28 -8.81
N VAL A 483 -8.11 3.71 -9.44
CA VAL A 483 -7.57 2.41 -9.03
C VAL A 483 -7.03 2.52 -7.60
N GLY A 484 -7.36 1.54 -6.76
CA GLY A 484 -7.06 1.57 -5.33
C GLY A 484 -8.14 2.20 -4.46
N ASP A 485 -9.18 2.81 -5.04
CA ASP A 485 -10.30 3.34 -4.26
C ASP A 485 -11.08 2.20 -3.59
N PRO A 486 -11.45 2.35 -2.33
CA PRO A 486 -12.28 1.40 -1.63
C PRO A 486 -13.72 1.46 -2.13
N VAL A 487 -14.39 0.32 -2.10
CA VAL A 487 -15.82 0.22 -2.37
C VAL A 487 -16.54 -0.56 -1.28
N GLU A 488 -17.83 -0.30 -1.14
CA GLU A 488 -18.69 -0.97 -0.18
C GLU A 488 -19.75 -1.81 -0.88
N PHE A 489 -20.14 -2.90 -0.25
CA PHE A 489 -21.25 -3.73 -0.67
C PHE A 489 -22.48 -3.41 0.16
N VAL A 490 -23.55 -2.98 -0.49
CA VAL A 490 -24.82 -2.59 0.16
C VAL A 490 -25.95 -3.47 -0.39
N ALA A 491 -26.62 -4.21 0.49
CA ALA A 491 -27.77 -5.01 0.10
C ALA A 491 -28.97 -4.11 -0.26
N GLU A 492 -29.63 -4.41 -1.37
CA GLU A 492 -30.85 -3.73 -1.83
C GLU A 492 -32.06 -4.72 -1.83
N PRO A 493 -32.67 -5.00 -0.67
CA PRO A 493 -33.77 -5.96 -0.59
C PRO A 493 -35.04 -5.52 -1.36
N ASP A 494 -35.17 -4.21 -1.59
CA ASP A 494 -36.29 -3.61 -2.34
C ASP A 494 -35.97 -3.44 -3.83
N ASN A 495 -34.89 -4.03 -4.34
CA ASN A 495 -34.53 -3.97 -5.73
C ASN A 495 -35.61 -4.66 -6.59
N GLN A 496 -36.13 -3.95 -7.60
CA GLN A 496 -37.23 -4.41 -8.44
C GLN A 496 -36.89 -5.63 -9.32
N HIS A 497 -35.60 -5.85 -9.59
CA HIS A 497 -35.10 -6.91 -10.45
C HIS A 497 -34.59 -8.14 -9.72
N ASP A 498 -34.01 -7.94 -8.52
CA ASP A 498 -33.41 -9.02 -7.73
C ASP A 498 -33.42 -8.67 -6.25
N LYS A 499 -34.18 -9.36 -5.43
CA LYS A 499 -34.25 -9.17 -3.96
C LYS A 499 -32.93 -9.49 -3.24
N ASP A 500 -32.06 -10.27 -3.88
CA ASP A 500 -30.73 -10.57 -3.37
C ASP A 500 -29.66 -9.59 -3.90
N ALA A 501 -30.05 -8.54 -4.65
CA ALA A 501 -29.12 -7.58 -5.22
C ALA A 501 -28.20 -6.95 -4.17
N VAL A 502 -26.93 -6.83 -4.52
CA VAL A 502 -25.92 -6.16 -3.72
C VAL A 502 -25.28 -5.07 -4.57
N ALA A 503 -25.53 -3.81 -4.22
CA ALA A 503 -24.93 -2.67 -4.87
C ALA A 503 -23.45 -2.54 -4.50
N VAL A 504 -22.66 -2.10 -5.47
CA VAL A 504 -21.26 -1.71 -5.29
C VAL A 504 -21.22 -0.19 -5.18
N MET A 505 -20.93 0.31 -4.00
CA MET A 505 -20.93 1.74 -3.68
C MET A 505 -19.51 2.27 -3.60
N HIS A 506 -19.26 3.35 -4.30
CA HIS A 506 -18.06 4.17 -4.23
C HIS A 506 -18.41 5.53 -3.63
N ALA A 507 -17.42 6.33 -3.22
CA ALA A 507 -17.64 7.66 -2.66
C ALA A 507 -18.40 8.61 -3.62
N THR A 508 -18.25 8.42 -4.94
CA THR A 508 -18.92 9.20 -5.99
C THR A 508 -20.33 8.70 -6.34
N GLY A 509 -20.72 7.54 -5.81
CA GLY A 509 -22.02 6.94 -6.11
C GLY A 509 -21.95 5.44 -6.39
N ARG A 510 -23.05 4.87 -6.89
CA ARG A 510 -23.16 3.45 -7.20
C ARG A 510 -22.42 3.11 -8.50
N LEU A 511 -21.43 2.22 -8.43
CA LEU A 511 -20.70 1.72 -9.61
C LEU A 511 -21.48 0.66 -10.39
N GLY A 512 -22.41 -0.03 -9.75
CA GLY A 512 -23.18 -1.14 -10.30
C GLY A 512 -23.50 -2.18 -9.23
N TYR A 513 -23.47 -3.45 -9.59
CA TYR A 513 -23.89 -4.55 -8.74
C TYR A 513 -22.87 -5.70 -8.71
N VAL A 514 -22.89 -6.46 -7.64
CA VAL A 514 -22.23 -7.77 -7.57
C VAL A 514 -22.92 -8.74 -8.54
N ASN A 515 -22.14 -9.65 -9.15
CA ASN A 515 -22.72 -10.69 -9.99
C ASN A 515 -23.71 -11.54 -9.17
N LYS A 516 -24.86 -11.88 -9.77
CA LYS A 516 -25.96 -12.63 -9.15
C LYS A 516 -25.50 -13.91 -8.43
N VAL A 517 -24.52 -14.61 -9.00
CA VAL A 517 -23.96 -15.84 -8.41
C VAL A 517 -23.37 -15.61 -7.02
N HIS A 518 -22.80 -14.43 -6.79
CA HIS A 518 -22.12 -14.09 -5.55
C HIS A 518 -22.94 -13.23 -4.58
N CYS A 519 -24.13 -12.73 -4.98
CA CYS A 519 -24.90 -11.81 -4.14
C CYS A 519 -25.15 -12.34 -2.73
N LYS A 520 -25.59 -13.60 -2.60
CA LYS A 520 -25.92 -14.19 -1.28
C LYS A 520 -24.71 -14.29 -0.37
N VAL A 521 -23.58 -14.79 -0.89
CA VAL A 521 -22.37 -14.95 -0.09
C VAL A 521 -21.73 -13.60 0.23
N VAL A 522 -21.68 -12.67 -0.72
CA VAL A 522 -21.16 -11.31 -0.47
C VAL A 522 -22.00 -10.59 0.59
N LYS A 523 -23.34 -10.71 0.54
CA LYS A 523 -24.24 -10.16 1.55
C LYS A 523 -23.96 -10.72 2.95
N ALA A 524 -23.78 -12.05 3.05
CA ALA A 524 -23.48 -12.71 4.32
C ALA A 524 -22.09 -12.31 4.86
N SER A 525 -21.07 -12.32 4.01
CA SER A 525 -19.68 -11.97 4.38
C SER A 525 -19.53 -10.49 4.71
N THR A 526 -20.26 -9.60 4.04
CA THR A 526 -20.30 -8.17 4.38
C THR A 526 -20.91 -7.96 5.77
N LYS A 527 -22.03 -8.63 6.07
CA LYS A 527 -22.65 -8.58 7.40
C LYS A 527 -21.70 -9.09 8.49
N ALA A 528 -20.88 -10.08 8.19
CA ALA A 528 -19.85 -10.61 9.10
C ALA A 528 -18.59 -9.75 9.15
N LYS A 529 -18.50 -8.66 8.39
CA LYS A 529 -17.32 -7.77 8.25
C LYS A 529 -16.05 -8.50 7.77
N LYS A 530 -16.22 -9.51 6.92
CA LYS A 530 -15.12 -10.34 6.41
C LYS A 530 -14.61 -9.92 5.02
N LEU A 531 -15.24 -8.92 4.38
CA LEU A 531 -14.88 -8.49 3.03
C LEU A 531 -14.26 -7.10 3.00
N ASN A 532 -13.17 -7.01 2.24
CA ASN A 532 -12.60 -5.76 1.76
C ASN A 532 -12.71 -5.74 0.24
N ALA A 533 -12.97 -4.58 -0.35
CA ALA A 533 -12.99 -4.47 -1.79
C ALA A 533 -12.43 -3.12 -2.26
N PHE A 534 -11.72 -3.17 -3.39
CA PHE A 534 -11.08 -2.00 -4.00
C PHE A 534 -11.28 -2.02 -5.51
N VAL A 535 -11.33 -0.85 -6.12
CA VAL A 535 -11.24 -0.72 -7.57
C VAL A 535 -9.85 -1.22 -8.02
N ALA A 536 -9.82 -2.33 -8.74
CA ALA A 536 -8.57 -2.94 -9.18
C ALA A 536 -8.16 -2.48 -10.58
N LYS A 537 -9.12 -2.31 -11.47
CA LYS A 537 -8.89 -1.72 -12.80
C LYS A 537 -10.17 -1.20 -13.42
N LYS A 538 -10.01 -0.27 -14.35
CA LYS A 538 -11.06 0.25 -15.22
C LYS A 538 -10.70 -0.06 -16.67
N ASN A 539 -11.64 -0.56 -17.43
CA ASN A 539 -11.50 -0.92 -18.82
C ASN A 539 -12.77 -0.58 -19.62
N GLY A 540 -12.76 -0.93 -20.89
CA GLY A 540 -13.90 -0.75 -21.78
C GLY A 540 -13.89 0.62 -22.44
N THR A 541 -15.04 1.01 -22.96
CA THR A 541 -15.27 2.29 -23.64
C THR A 541 -16.27 3.12 -22.83
N GLN A 542 -16.43 4.38 -23.17
CA GLN A 542 -17.44 5.24 -22.55
C GLN A 542 -18.85 4.66 -22.67
N ALA A 543 -19.17 4.00 -23.78
CA ALA A 543 -20.46 3.33 -24.00
C ALA A 543 -20.60 1.97 -23.28
N ARG A 544 -19.48 1.32 -22.96
CA ARG A 544 -19.40 0.03 -22.27
C ARG A 544 -18.28 0.02 -21.23
N PRO A 545 -18.43 0.80 -20.15
CA PRO A 545 -17.40 0.83 -19.12
C PRO A 545 -17.38 -0.49 -18.35
N LEU A 546 -16.17 -0.93 -18.00
CA LEU A 546 -15.93 -2.11 -17.20
C LEU A 546 -15.13 -1.70 -15.97
N VAL A 547 -15.64 -2.03 -14.81
CA VAL A 547 -14.95 -1.83 -13.52
C VAL A 547 -14.72 -3.20 -12.90
N TYR A 548 -13.50 -3.44 -12.43
CA TYR A 548 -13.11 -4.66 -11.75
C TYR A 548 -12.69 -4.35 -10.32
N LEU A 549 -13.11 -5.18 -9.41
CA LEU A 549 -12.80 -5.07 -7.99
C LEU A 549 -11.86 -6.20 -7.58
N LEU A 550 -10.80 -5.88 -6.85
CA LEU A 550 -10.15 -6.86 -6.00
C LEU A 550 -10.98 -7.01 -4.73
N VAL A 551 -11.46 -8.21 -4.48
CA VAL A 551 -12.21 -8.56 -3.27
C VAL A 551 -11.35 -9.49 -2.43
N GLU A 552 -11.11 -9.11 -1.17
CA GLU A 552 -10.37 -9.89 -0.17
C GLU A 552 -11.37 -10.42 0.85
N CYS A 553 -11.44 -11.73 1.03
CA CYS A 553 -12.21 -12.41 2.08
C CYS A 553 -11.27 -12.91 3.16
N GLN A 554 -11.58 -12.60 4.44
CA GLN A 554 -10.78 -13.00 5.63
C GLN A 554 -11.47 -14.08 6.44
#